data_449b0b5a97dc5d702546161f28fcfa43
#
_entry.id   449b0b5a97dc5d702546161f28fcfa43
#
_cell.length_a   1.000
_cell.length_b   1.000
_cell.length_c   1.000
_cell.angle_alpha   90.00
_cell.angle_beta   90.00
_cell.angle_gamma   90.00
#
_symmetry.space_group_name_H-M   'P 1'
#
loop_
_entity.id
_entity.type
_entity.pdbx_description
1 polymer ?
#
loop_
_entity_poly.entity_id
_entity_poly.type
_entity_poly.pdbx_seq_one_letter_code
_entity_poly.pdbx_strand_id
1 'polypeptide(L)'
;MDDIREHYQISHPESDPAVEVSAPITYTTLRAVHLDQVHDLLERSFWSGINVADSLDYSPERCTVVALYKKLVIGVAILSSPRETYITYLAVRCGWDNSQIATWMLYHLIKLNPGKDITLHVSANNPAMLLYNRFGFKAEEFITGFYEAYLDPQSPASKNAIRLRLRQL
;
A
#
# COMPACT_ATOMS: atom_id res chain seq x y z
N MET A 1 6.59 4.47 -14.61
CA MET A 1 5.65 5.61 -14.68
C MET A 1 4.78 5.59 -15.92
N ASP A 2 5.39 5.36 -17.06
CA ASP A 2 4.63 5.32 -18.32
C ASP A 2 3.60 4.19 -18.30
N ASP A 3 3.98 3.04 -17.77
CA ASP A 3 3.06 1.90 -17.68
C ASP A 3 1.81 2.22 -16.85
N ILE A 4 1.98 2.94 -15.76
CA ILE A 4 0.87 3.31 -14.91
C ILE A 4 -0.06 4.28 -15.64
N ARG A 5 0.51 5.24 -16.35
CA ARG A 5 -0.29 6.20 -17.09
C ARG A 5 -1.05 5.53 -18.24
N GLU A 6 -0.39 4.64 -18.96
CA GLU A 6 -1.04 3.88 -20.02
C GLU A 6 -2.18 3.02 -19.47
N HIS A 7 -1.94 2.35 -18.36
CA HIS A 7 -2.94 1.54 -17.72
C HIS A 7 -4.14 2.38 -17.26
N TYR A 8 -3.88 3.57 -16.72
CA TYR A 8 -4.93 4.49 -16.31
C TYR A 8 -5.80 4.86 -17.50
N GLN A 9 -5.22 5.23 -18.63
CA GLN A 9 -5.96 5.60 -19.83
C GLN A 9 -6.81 4.43 -20.34
N ILE A 10 -6.28 3.22 -20.32
CA ILE A 10 -7.04 2.04 -20.73
C ILE A 10 -8.22 1.81 -19.80
N SER A 11 -8.03 2.01 -18.50
CA SER A 11 -9.08 1.81 -17.51
C SER A 11 -10.16 2.89 -17.55
N HIS A 12 -9.88 4.04 -18.15
CA HIS A 12 -10.79 5.18 -18.21
C HIS A 12 -10.92 5.69 -19.63
N PRO A 13 -11.37 4.85 -20.58
CA PRO A 13 -11.38 5.21 -21.99
C PRO A 13 -12.34 6.35 -22.34
N GLU A 14 -13.32 6.62 -21.49
CA GLU A 14 -14.26 7.72 -21.69
C GLU A 14 -13.73 9.07 -21.26
N SER A 15 -12.57 9.10 -20.57
CA SER A 15 -11.97 10.34 -20.12
C SER A 15 -11.29 11.08 -21.27
N ASP A 16 -11.13 12.38 -21.13
CA ASP A 16 -10.44 13.18 -22.12
C ASP A 16 -8.95 12.79 -22.15
N PRO A 17 -8.47 12.21 -23.27
CA PRO A 17 -7.08 11.76 -23.33
C PRO A 17 -6.05 12.87 -23.12
N ALA A 18 -6.35 14.10 -23.53
CA ALA A 18 -5.43 15.21 -23.34
C ALA A 18 -5.24 15.53 -21.85
N VAL A 19 -6.30 15.43 -21.06
CA VAL A 19 -6.22 15.65 -19.62
C VAL A 19 -5.47 14.49 -18.95
N GLU A 20 -5.79 13.28 -19.35
CA GLU A 20 -5.16 12.08 -18.79
C GLU A 20 -3.66 12.09 -18.97
N VAL A 21 -3.20 12.41 -20.16
CA VAL A 21 -1.80 12.36 -20.51
C VAL A 21 -0.98 13.41 -19.76
N SER A 22 -1.59 14.54 -19.40
CA SER A 22 -0.88 15.66 -18.79
C SER A 22 -0.55 15.49 -17.32
N ALA A 23 -1.10 14.48 -16.64
CA ALA A 23 -0.97 14.37 -15.18
C ALA A 23 -0.51 12.97 -14.77
N PRO A 24 0.80 12.74 -14.76
CA PRO A 24 1.35 11.45 -14.34
C PRO A 24 1.20 11.23 -12.84
N ILE A 25 1.20 9.97 -12.43
CA ILE A 25 1.23 9.60 -11.02
C ILE A 25 2.65 9.76 -10.50
N THR A 26 2.79 10.42 -9.36
CA THR A 26 4.09 10.66 -8.73
C THR A 26 4.21 9.81 -7.48
N TYR A 27 5.37 9.20 -7.27
CA TYR A 27 5.67 8.42 -6.08
C TYR A 27 6.72 9.17 -5.28
N THR A 28 6.44 9.42 -4.01
CA THR A 28 7.32 10.22 -3.15
C THR A 28 7.33 9.69 -1.72
N THR A 29 8.24 10.23 -0.92
CA THR A 29 8.32 9.95 0.51
C THR A 29 7.18 10.65 1.25
N LEU A 30 6.69 10.04 2.33
CA LEU A 30 5.68 10.65 3.19
C LEU A 30 6.22 11.93 3.81
N ARG A 31 5.42 13.00 3.78
CA ARG A 31 5.72 14.27 4.42
C ARG A 31 4.52 14.73 5.23
N ALA A 32 4.75 15.71 6.12
CA ALA A 32 3.70 16.22 6.99
C ALA A 32 2.47 16.70 6.21
N VAL A 33 2.68 17.29 5.05
CA VAL A 33 1.58 17.79 4.20
C VAL A 33 0.65 16.68 3.72
N HIS A 34 1.10 15.43 3.72
CA HIS A 34 0.30 14.28 3.27
C HIS A 34 -0.54 13.67 4.38
N LEU A 35 -0.25 13.97 5.65
CA LEU A 35 -0.82 13.21 6.78
C LEU A 35 -2.34 13.18 6.82
N ASP A 36 -3.00 14.31 6.60
CA ASP A 36 -4.46 14.34 6.67
C ASP A 36 -5.10 13.41 5.65
N GLN A 37 -4.61 13.44 4.41
CA GLN A 37 -5.13 12.56 3.37
C GLN A 37 -4.76 11.11 3.61
N VAL A 38 -3.54 10.85 4.11
CA VAL A 38 -3.10 9.48 4.42
C VAL A 38 -3.95 8.89 5.53
N HIS A 39 -4.20 9.65 6.60
CA HIS A 39 -5.04 9.16 7.69
C HIS A 39 -6.46 8.86 7.22
N ASP A 40 -7.02 9.72 6.37
CA ASP A 40 -8.34 9.48 5.80
C ASP A 40 -8.36 8.20 4.97
N LEU A 41 -7.35 8.01 4.13
CA LEU A 41 -7.25 6.81 3.30
C LEU A 41 -7.13 5.54 4.14
N LEU A 42 -6.28 5.56 5.17
CA LEU A 42 -6.08 4.40 6.03
C LEU A 42 -7.32 4.07 6.85
N GLU A 43 -8.04 5.09 7.34
CA GLU A 43 -9.26 4.88 8.08
C GLU A 43 -10.34 4.23 7.20
N ARG A 44 -10.45 4.66 5.96
CA ARG A 44 -11.40 4.08 5.01
C ARG A 44 -11.03 2.65 4.59
N SER A 45 -9.73 2.36 4.54
CA SER A 45 -9.24 1.07 4.06
C SER A 45 -9.16 0.01 5.16
N PHE A 46 -8.97 0.42 6.41
CA PHE A 46 -8.74 -0.50 7.51
C PHE A 46 -9.70 -0.21 8.67
N TRP A 47 -9.31 0.63 9.62
CA TRP A 47 -10.13 0.96 10.79
C TRP A 47 -9.80 2.37 11.28
N SER A 48 -10.66 2.91 12.13
CA SER A 48 -10.46 4.26 12.67
C SER A 48 -9.37 4.28 13.74
N GLY A 49 -8.79 5.46 13.94
CA GLY A 49 -7.80 5.66 14.99
C GLY A 49 -6.35 5.41 14.57
N ILE A 50 -6.11 5.04 13.31
CA ILE A 50 -4.75 4.83 12.81
C ILE A 50 -4.03 6.18 12.75
N ASN A 51 -2.82 6.21 13.33
CA ASN A 51 -1.98 7.40 13.30
C ASN A 51 -0.57 7.00 12.88
N VAL A 52 -0.10 7.57 11.77
CA VAL A 52 1.23 7.26 11.22
C VAL A 52 2.18 8.46 11.27
N ALA A 53 1.86 9.46 12.09
CA ALA A 53 2.68 10.66 12.18
C ALA A 53 4.12 10.36 12.64
N ASP A 54 4.31 9.36 13.48
CA ASP A 54 5.63 8.96 13.94
C ASP A 54 6.50 8.33 12.84
N SER A 55 5.90 7.92 11.73
CA SER A 55 6.66 7.45 10.57
C SER A 55 7.54 8.55 9.97
N LEU A 56 7.23 9.81 10.25
CA LEU A 56 8.05 10.93 9.81
C LEU A 56 9.37 11.04 10.58
N ASP A 57 9.44 10.43 11.75
CA ASP A 57 10.61 10.55 12.64
C ASP A 57 11.65 9.46 12.40
N TYR A 58 11.31 8.40 11.65
CA TYR A 58 12.14 7.20 11.53
C TYR A 58 12.34 6.81 10.06
N SER A 59 13.32 7.44 9.42
CA SER A 59 13.74 7.10 8.05
C SER A 59 12.58 7.02 7.05
N PRO A 60 11.76 8.08 6.94
CA PRO A 60 10.62 8.03 6.03
C PRO A 60 11.04 7.77 4.57
N GLU A 61 12.24 8.19 4.19
CA GLU A 61 12.75 7.99 2.82
C GLU A 61 12.98 6.52 2.49
N ARG A 62 13.10 5.65 3.48
CA ARG A 62 13.29 4.20 3.28
C ARG A 62 12.04 3.39 3.60
N CYS A 63 11.14 3.96 4.37
CA CYS A 63 10.01 3.21 4.95
C CYS A 63 8.66 3.64 4.42
N THR A 64 8.59 4.67 3.59
CA THR A 64 7.30 5.18 3.11
C THR A 64 7.31 5.44 1.63
N VAL A 65 6.16 5.19 1.00
CA VAL A 65 5.89 5.59 -0.39
C VAL A 65 4.47 6.15 -0.42
N VAL A 66 4.33 7.34 -0.99
CA VAL A 66 3.03 7.96 -1.22
C VAL A 66 2.84 8.13 -2.72
N ALA A 67 1.71 7.70 -3.22
CA ALA A 67 1.36 7.87 -4.63
C ALA A 67 0.42 9.08 -4.74
N LEU A 68 0.78 10.01 -5.63
CA LEU A 68 0.04 11.25 -5.81
C LEU A 68 -0.42 11.38 -7.25
N TYR A 69 -1.67 11.78 -7.42
CA TYR A 69 -2.17 12.31 -8.67
C TYR A 69 -2.41 13.79 -8.46
N LYS A 70 -1.53 14.63 -9.01
CA LYS A 70 -1.48 16.06 -8.67
C LYS A 70 -1.24 16.19 -7.16
N LYS A 71 -2.16 16.77 -6.42
CA LYS A 71 -2.04 16.92 -4.96
C LYS A 71 -2.87 15.91 -4.17
N LEU A 72 -3.56 15.01 -4.87
CA LEU A 72 -4.39 14.00 -4.22
C LEU A 72 -3.57 12.77 -3.87
N VAL A 73 -3.60 12.35 -2.61
CA VAL A 73 -3.00 11.08 -2.20
C VAL A 73 -3.91 9.95 -2.68
N ILE A 74 -3.41 9.13 -3.60
CA ILE A 74 -4.16 8.00 -4.14
C ILE A 74 -3.66 6.67 -3.63
N GLY A 75 -2.54 6.64 -2.94
CA GLY A 75 -2.03 5.41 -2.33
C GLY A 75 -0.95 5.71 -1.32
N VAL A 76 -0.74 4.76 -0.40
CA VAL A 76 0.31 4.84 0.61
C VAL A 76 0.79 3.46 0.98
N ALA A 77 2.10 3.33 1.21
CA ALA A 77 2.72 2.10 1.69
C ALA A 77 3.72 2.46 2.79
N ILE A 78 3.65 1.78 3.92
CA ILE A 78 4.45 2.11 5.09
C ILE A 78 5.08 0.84 5.68
N LEU A 79 6.40 0.88 5.88
CA LEU A 79 7.14 -0.11 6.66
C LEU A 79 7.26 0.37 8.11
N SER A 80 7.32 -0.56 9.04
CA SER A 80 7.45 -0.25 10.46
C SER A 80 8.79 0.41 10.77
N SER A 81 9.89 -0.11 10.21
CA SER A 81 11.23 0.45 10.38
C SER A 81 12.18 -0.17 9.35
N PRO A 82 13.35 0.46 9.10
CA PRO A 82 14.35 -0.15 8.21
C PRO A 82 14.93 -1.45 8.77
N ARG A 83 14.85 -1.63 10.08
CA ARG A 83 15.39 -2.83 10.74
C ARG A 83 14.44 -4.01 10.57
N GLU A 84 13.14 -3.80 10.77
CA GLU A 84 12.17 -4.88 10.71
C GLU A 84 11.67 -5.16 9.30
N THR A 85 11.57 -4.14 8.47
CA THR A 85 11.05 -4.22 7.11
C THR A 85 9.69 -4.95 7.03
N TYR A 86 8.82 -4.61 7.98
CA TYR A 86 7.46 -5.14 8.05
C TYR A 86 6.50 -4.10 7.46
N ILE A 87 5.71 -4.51 6.47
CA ILE A 87 4.71 -3.62 5.88
C ILE A 87 3.54 -3.49 6.85
N THR A 88 3.42 -2.32 7.45
CA THR A 88 2.32 -2.01 8.37
C THR A 88 1.05 -1.71 7.60
N TYR A 89 1.14 -0.92 6.55
CA TYR A 89 -0.01 -0.52 5.74
C TYR A 89 0.36 -0.46 4.27
N LEU A 90 -0.58 -0.89 3.44
CA LEU A 90 -0.55 -0.72 1.98
C LEU A 90 -2.00 -0.47 1.55
N ALA A 91 -2.28 0.70 1.01
CA ALA A 91 -3.64 1.08 0.65
C ALA A 91 -3.67 1.90 -0.63
N VAL A 92 -4.71 1.72 -1.43
CA VAL A 92 -4.97 2.49 -2.65
C VAL A 92 -6.38 3.06 -2.55
N ARG A 93 -6.54 4.33 -2.92
CA ARG A 93 -7.81 5.02 -2.87
C ARG A 93 -8.81 4.32 -3.79
N CYS A 94 -10.05 4.22 -3.33
CA CYS A 94 -11.14 3.63 -4.10
C CYS A 94 -11.27 4.35 -5.45
N GLY A 95 -11.42 3.58 -6.51
CA GLY A 95 -11.44 4.11 -7.87
C GLY A 95 -10.09 4.10 -8.58
N TRP A 96 -8.99 3.91 -7.84
CA TRP A 96 -7.65 3.86 -8.40
C TRP A 96 -7.02 2.47 -8.35
N ASP A 97 -7.74 1.49 -7.82
CA ASP A 97 -7.22 0.16 -7.54
C ASP A 97 -6.84 -0.64 -8.78
N ASN A 98 -7.36 -0.28 -9.96
CA ASN A 98 -7.01 -0.97 -11.21
C ASN A 98 -5.83 -0.33 -11.97
N SER A 99 -5.16 0.64 -11.37
CA SER A 99 -4.10 1.41 -12.03
C SER A 99 -2.70 0.90 -11.71
N GLN A 100 -2.59 -0.27 -11.11
CA GLN A 100 -1.31 -0.89 -10.70
C GLN A 100 -0.53 -0.04 -9.70
N ILE A 101 -1.21 0.84 -8.97
CA ILE A 101 -0.55 1.72 -8.00
C ILE A 101 0.08 0.91 -6.87
N ALA A 102 -0.64 -0.08 -6.36
CA ALA A 102 -0.11 -0.95 -5.31
C ALA A 102 1.14 -1.68 -5.77
N THR A 103 1.14 -2.14 -7.03
CA THR A 103 2.30 -2.81 -7.63
C THR A 103 3.53 -1.90 -7.62
N TRP A 104 3.38 -0.66 -8.06
CA TRP A 104 4.50 0.28 -8.11
C TRP A 104 4.96 0.73 -6.73
N MET A 105 4.03 0.91 -5.79
CA MET A 105 4.41 1.25 -4.41
C MET A 105 5.21 0.12 -3.77
N LEU A 106 4.76 -1.11 -3.94
CA LEU A 106 5.45 -2.27 -3.39
C LEU A 106 6.84 -2.43 -4.01
N TYR A 107 6.92 -2.23 -5.33
CA TYR A 107 8.19 -2.25 -6.03
C TYR A 107 9.17 -1.22 -5.46
N HIS A 108 8.71 0.00 -5.22
CA HIS A 108 9.56 1.05 -4.64
C HIS A 108 10.01 0.70 -3.23
N LEU A 109 9.13 0.17 -2.39
CA LEU A 109 9.52 -0.24 -1.03
C LEU A 109 10.61 -1.32 -1.06
N ILE A 110 10.45 -2.29 -1.94
CA ILE A 110 11.43 -3.36 -2.09
C ILE A 110 12.77 -2.78 -2.51
N LYS A 111 12.78 -1.88 -3.48
CA LYS A 111 14.02 -1.25 -3.95
C LYS A 111 14.69 -0.36 -2.92
N LEU A 112 13.92 0.25 -2.03
CA LEU A 112 14.45 1.10 -0.97
C LEU A 112 15.12 0.27 0.14
N ASN A 113 14.85 -1.03 0.20
CA ASN A 113 15.35 -1.90 1.25
C ASN A 113 15.97 -3.17 0.65
N PRO A 114 17.04 -3.02 -0.15
CA PRO A 114 17.64 -4.16 -0.85
C PRO A 114 18.27 -5.16 0.12
N GLY A 115 18.17 -6.45 -0.23
CA GLY A 115 18.81 -7.51 0.54
C GLY A 115 18.15 -7.85 1.86
N LYS A 116 16.99 -7.28 2.14
CA LYS A 116 16.25 -7.55 3.39
C LYS A 116 14.94 -8.23 3.08
N ASP A 117 14.60 -9.23 3.88
CA ASP A 117 13.29 -9.87 3.79
C ASP A 117 12.22 -8.86 4.18
N ILE A 118 11.08 -8.93 3.49
CA ILE A 118 9.94 -8.08 3.79
C ILE A 118 8.78 -8.95 4.23
N THR A 119 8.16 -8.61 5.35
CA THR A 119 7.05 -9.36 5.91
C THR A 119 5.81 -8.50 6.01
N LEU A 120 4.66 -9.15 6.06
CA LEU A 120 3.38 -8.48 6.28
C LEU A 120 2.35 -9.48 6.79
N HIS A 121 1.26 -8.95 7.31
CA HIS A 121 0.06 -9.74 7.60
C HIS A 121 -1.06 -9.28 6.68
N VAL A 122 -1.85 -10.21 6.19
CA VAL A 122 -2.98 -9.91 5.32
C VAL A 122 -4.17 -10.75 5.77
N SER A 123 -5.36 -10.17 5.71
CA SER A 123 -6.59 -10.91 6.02
C SER A 123 -6.68 -12.14 5.10
N ALA A 124 -7.07 -13.29 5.67
CA ALA A 124 -7.03 -14.57 4.97
C ALA A 124 -7.86 -14.60 3.69
N ASN A 125 -8.88 -13.75 3.57
CA ASN A 125 -9.72 -13.67 2.36
C ASN A 125 -9.48 -12.42 1.54
N ASN A 126 -8.38 -11.71 1.75
CA ASN A 126 -8.10 -10.46 1.05
C ASN A 126 -7.59 -10.73 -0.37
N PRO A 127 -8.21 -10.12 -1.41
CA PRO A 127 -7.75 -10.29 -2.79
C PRO A 127 -6.32 -9.84 -3.04
N ALA A 128 -5.76 -8.99 -2.17
CA ALA A 128 -4.38 -8.54 -2.28
C ALA A 128 -3.36 -9.68 -2.21
N MET A 129 -3.78 -10.86 -1.74
CA MET A 129 -2.93 -12.06 -1.79
C MET A 129 -2.35 -12.30 -3.18
N LEU A 130 -3.13 -12.05 -4.22
CA LEU A 130 -2.66 -12.25 -5.60
C LEU A 130 -1.51 -11.32 -5.94
N LEU A 131 -1.58 -10.07 -5.49
CA LEU A 131 -0.50 -9.11 -5.69
C LEU A 131 0.78 -9.59 -5.02
N TYR A 132 0.68 -9.98 -3.75
CA TYR A 132 1.85 -10.40 -3.00
C TYR A 132 2.47 -11.67 -3.58
N ASN A 133 1.64 -12.61 -4.03
CA ASN A 133 2.13 -13.83 -4.67
C ASN A 133 2.90 -13.53 -5.95
N ARG A 134 2.47 -12.55 -6.73
CA ARG A 134 3.19 -12.15 -7.95
C ARG A 134 4.59 -11.62 -7.66
N PHE A 135 4.79 -10.96 -6.53
CA PHE A 135 6.09 -10.47 -6.13
C PHE A 135 6.98 -11.57 -5.53
N GLY A 136 6.41 -12.73 -5.26
CA GLY A 136 7.17 -13.85 -4.70
C GLY A 136 7.03 -14.00 -3.20
N PHE A 137 6.10 -13.28 -2.57
CA PHE A 137 5.81 -13.49 -1.15
C PHE A 137 5.24 -14.89 -0.95
N LYS A 138 5.67 -15.56 0.11
CA LYS A 138 5.23 -16.90 0.49
C LYS A 138 4.56 -16.88 1.84
N ALA A 139 3.51 -17.69 1.99
CA ALA A 139 2.84 -17.83 3.28
C ALA A 139 3.74 -18.56 4.27
N GLU A 140 3.85 -18.01 5.48
CA GLU A 140 4.64 -18.60 6.58
C GLU A 140 3.77 -19.14 7.68
N GLU A 141 2.71 -18.42 8.04
CA GLU A 141 1.96 -18.70 9.23
C GLU A 141 0.51 -18.25 9.06
N PHE A 142 -0.42 -19.04 9.59
CA PHE A 142 -1.83 -18.68 9.69
C PHE A 142 -2.11 -18.30 11.14
N ILE A 143 -2.66 -17.11 11.38
CA ILE A 143 -2.89 -16.60 12.72
C ILE A 143 -4.38 -16.36 12.92
N THR A 144 -5.00 -17.18 13.77
CA THR A 144 -6.42 -17.08 14.07
C THR A 144 -6.70 -15.84 14.92
N GLY A 145 -7.71 -15.08 14.52
CA GLY A 145 -8.17 -13.94 15.32
C GLY A 145 -7.23 -12.74 15.34
N PHE A 146 -6.27 -12.65 14.42
CA PHE A 146 -5.28 -11.57 14.39
C PHE A 146 -5.93 -10.19 14.37
N TYR A 147 -7.02 -10.04 13.62
CA TYR A 147 -7.72 -8.75 13.46
C TYR A 147 -8.94 -8.62 14.34
N GLU A 148 -9.16 -9.52 15.29
CA GLU A 148 -10.40 -9.57 16.06
C GLU A 148 -10.67 -8.29 16.85
N ALA A 149 -9.61 -7.64 17.34
CA ALA A 149 -9.73 -6.40 18.12
C ALA A 149 -9.91 -5.16 17.25
N TYR A 150 -9.68 -5.26 15.93
CA TYR A 150 -9.66 -4.10 15.03
C TYR A 150 -10.81 -4.06 14.05
N LEU A 151 -11.29 -5.22 13.60
CA LEU A 151 -12.34 -5.29 12.60
C LEU A 151 -13.71 -5.36 13.26
N ASP A 152 -14.67 -4.66 12.66
CA ASP A 152 -16.07 -4.73 13.04
C ASP A 152 -16.56 -6.17 12.88
N PRO A 153 -17.37 -6.72 13.84
CA PRO A 153 -17.95 -8.05 13.66
C PRO A 153 -18.74 -8.23 12.38
N GLN A 154 -19.24 -7.14 11.79
CA GLN A 154 -19.99 -7.17 10.54
C GLN A 154 -19.09 -7.07 9.30
N SER A 155 -17.79 -6.86 9.49
CA SER A 155 -16.86 -6.72 8.35
C SER A 155 -16.80 -8.01 7.52
N PRO A 156 -16.82 -7.92 6.17
CA PRO A 156 -16.65 -9.10 5.32
C PRO A 156 -15.23 -9.64 5.33
N ALA A 157 -14.26 -8.86 5.80
CA ALA A 157 -12.87 -9.31 5.87
C ALA A 157 -12.70 -10.36 6.96
N SER A 158 -11.91 -11.40 6.67
CA SER A 158 -11.59 -12.40 7.67
C SER A 158 -10.79 -11.79 8.81
N LYS A 159 -11.12 -12.15 10.04
CA LYS A 159 -10.36 -11.74 11.23
C LYS A 159 -9.08 -12.55 11.40
N ASN A 160 -8.93 -13.61 10.63
CA ASN A 160 -7.72 -14.42 10.61
C ASN A 160 -6.73 -13.81 9.62
N ALA A 161 -5.44 -13.96 9.89
CA ALA A 161 -4.39 -13.41 9.05
C ALA A 161 -3.46 -14.49 8.54
N ILE A 162 -2.85 -14.22 7.40
CA ILE A 162 -1.74 -15.01 6.89
C ILE A 162 -0.52 -14.10 6.92
N ARG A 163 0.56 -14.59 7.52
CA ARG A 163 1.84 -13.88 7.49
C ARG A 163 2.58 -14.29 6.23
N LEU A 164 3.00 -13.29 5.47
CA LEU A 164 3.73 -13.49 4.22
C LEU A 164 5.15 -12.97 4.36
N ARG A 165 6.08 -13.61 3.66
CA ARG A 165 7.47 -13.17 3.60
C ARG A 165 7.98 -13.19 2.18
N LEU A 166 8.65 -12.10 1.80
CA LEU A 166 9.45 -12.02 0.59
C LEU A 166 10.91 -12.15 1.00
N ARG A 167 11.58 -13.19 0.54
CA ARG A 167 13.00 -13.38 0.81
C ARG A 167 13.81 -12.68 -0.27
N GLN A 168 14.73 -11.85 0.17
CA GLN A 168 15.66 -11.16 -0.71
C GLN A 168 17.09 -11.61 -0.40
N LEU A 169 17.71 -12.17 -1.39
CA LEU A 169 19.09 -12.67 -1.25
C LEU A 169 20.11 -11.59 -1.60
#